data_ef107c521ed0d7396dec81095050b42a
#
_entry.id   ef107c521ed0d7396dec81095050b42a
#
_cell.length_a   1.000
_cell.length_b   1.000
_cell.length_c   1.000
_cell.angle_alpha   90.00
_cell.angle_beta   90.00
_cell.angle_gamma   90.00
#
_symmetry.space_group_name_H-M   'P 1'
#
loop_
_entity.id
_entity.type
_entity.pdbx_description
1 polymer ?
#
loop_
_entity_poly.entity_id
_entity_poly.type
_entity_poly.pdbx_seq_one_letter_code
_entity_poly.pdbx_strand_id
1 'polypeptide(L)'
;MIRVGITGQPGFVGTHLFNALGEQPESFTRIPFEDAFFEDEAKLRAFVKQCDVIVHLAAMMRSPIEGEVYKVNMRLVHQLIDAMDAEKVSPCVLFSSSIQEGNGSEYGRCKQEGRELLENWAKEHQTGFVGMVFPNLFGPGARPNSHSFIATFCYKLTHGETPQILVDNTVPLKYVGNLEKELLVIIRDVADKKGIRTTVFPPEFEMKVTKVLNLLEGFNAGKQPQNATEGALFETFNSYKNYTL
;
A
#
# COMPACT_ATOMS: atom_id res chain seq x y z
N MET A 1 19.62 12.81 -6.73
CA MET A 1 18.32 12.94 -6.04
C MET A 1 17.27 12.24 -6.90
N ILE A 2 16.57 11.24 -6.34
CA ILE A 2 15.60 10.40 -7.09
C ILE A 2 14.21 11.07 -7.02
N ARG A 3 13.59 11.31 -8.17
CA ARG A 3 12.24 11.89 -8.27
C ARG A 3 11.21 10.76 -8.18
N VAL A 4 10.48 10.73 -7.08
CA VAL A 4 9.52 9.65 -6.76
C VAL A 4 8.09 10.17 -6.81
N GLY A 5 7.27 9.56 -7.67
CA GLY A 5 5.84 9.74 -7.72
C GLY A 5 5.10 8.55 -7.11
N ILE A 6 4.00 8.82 -6.39
CA ILE A 6 3.19 7.76 -5.74
C ILE A 6 1.75 7.92 -6.21
N THR A 7 1.26 6.98 -7.00
CA THR A 7 -0.19 6.92 -7.28
C THR A 7 -0.91 6.34 -6.07
N GLY A 8 -2.10 6.85 -5.74
CA GLY A 8 -2.75 6.51 -4.47
C GLY A 8 -2.04 7.13 -3.26
N GLN A 9 -1.38 8.28 -3.45
CA GLN A 9 -0.68 9.01 -2.40
C GLN A 9 -1.53 9.30 -1.15
N PRO A 10 -2.82 9.68 -1.24
CA PRO A 10 -3.66 9.93 -0.06
C PRO A 10 -4.13 8.65 0.64
N GLY A 11 -3.78 7.49 0.10
CA GLY A 11 -4.09 6.20 0.71
C GLY A 11 -3.22 5.87 1.92
N PHE A 12 -3.54 4.76 2.60
CA PHE A 12 -2.85 4.32 3.82
C PHE A 12 -1.33 4.20 3.65
N VAL A 13 -0.87 3.34 2.74
CA VAL A 13 0.58 3.16 2.50
C VAL A 13 1.18 4.38 1.81
N GLY A 14 0.42 5.01 0.90
CA GLY A 14 0.87 6.18 0.15
C GLY A 14 1.25 7.35 1.04
N THR A 15 0.43 7.66 2.05
CA THR A 15 0.69 8.73 3.01
C THR A 15 1.97 8.47 3.83
N HIS A 16 2.14 7.24 4.34
CA HIS A 16 3.34 6.86 5.07
C HIS A 16 4.59 7.01 4.22
N LEU A 17 4.59 6.43 3.02
CA LEU A 17 5.73 6.51 2.13
C LEU A 17 6.03 7.95 1.69
N PHE A 18 5.00 8.75 1.41
CA PHE A 18 5.18 10.16 1.03
C PHE A 18 5.84 10.98 2.14
N ASN A 19 5.46 10.73 3.40
CA ASN A 19 6.07 11.38 4.56
C ASN A 19 7.53 10.92 4.72
N ALA A 20 7.80 9.62 4.69
CA ALA A 20 9.13 9.05 4.82
C ALA A 20 10.12 9.54 3.73
N LEU A 21 9.64 9.72 2.49
CA LEU A 21 10.44 10.36 1.43
C LEU A 21 10.77 11.82 1.78
N GLY A 22 9.84 12.54 2.42
CA GLY A 22 10.04 13.94 2.82
C GLY A 22 11.04 14.13 3.97
N GLU A 23 11.27 13.09 4.76
CA GLU A 23 12.29 13.09 5.82
C GLU A 23 13.72 12.93 5.28
N GLN A 24 13.88 12.64 3.98
CA GLN A 24 15.19 12.42 3.33
C GLN A 24 15.33 13.30 2.06
N PRO A 25 15.21 14.63 2.18
CA PRO A 25 15.16 15.54 1.03
C PRO A 25 16.47 15.58 0.23
N GLU A 26 17.59 15.14 0.82
CA GLU A 26 18.87 15.01 0.13
C GLU A 26 18.91 13.80 -0.83
N SER A 27 18.08 12.81 -0.61
CA SER A 27 18.00 11.57 -1.42
C SER A 27 16.85 11.58 -2.41
N PHE A 28 15.70 12.16 -2.01
CA PHE A 28 14.44 12.06 -2.74
C PHE A 28 13.79 13.41 -3.02
N THR A 29 13.21 13.53 -4.20
CA THR A 29 12.26 14.59 -4.55
C THR A 29 10.86 13.97 -4.70
N ARG A 30 9.91 14.42 -3.91
CA ARG A 30 8.51 13.99 -4.01
C ARG A 30 7.82 14.66 -5.19
N ILE A 31 7.26 13.88 -6.10
CA ILE A 31 6.42 14.37 -7.20
C ILE A 31 4.96 14.24 -6.76
N PRO A 32 4.23 15.36 -6.60
CA PRO A 32 2.84 15.36 -6.16
C PRO A 32 1.93 14.58 -7.11
N PHE A 33 0.99 13.84 -6.53
CA PHE A 33 -0.04 13.10 -7.27
C PHE A 33 -1.40 13.26 -6.57
N GLU A 34 -2.44 13.43 -7.37
CA GLU A 34 -3.84 13.42 -6.93
C GLU A 34 -4.58 12.32 -7.69
N ASP A 35 -5.47 11.59 -7.02
CA ASP A 35 -6.24 10.50 -7.65
C ASP A 35 -7.04 10.99 -8.87
N ALA A 36 -7.45 12.27 -8.88
CA ALA A 36 -8.08 12.92 -10.02
C ALA A 36 -7.22 12.97 -11.29
N PHE A 37 -5.90 12.72 -11.21
CA PHE A 37 -5.05 12.66 -12.40
C PHE A 37 -5.39 11.46 -13.30
N PHE A 38 -5.97 10.41 -12.76
CA PHE A 38 -6.48 9.31 -13.56
C PHE A 38 -7.73 9.65 -14.40
N GLU A 39 -8.40 10.76 -14.09
CA GLU A 39 -9.54 11.27 -14.88
C GLU A 39 -9.11 12.44 -15.82
N ASP A 40 -7.81 12.81 -15.82
CA ASP A 40 -7.23 13.86 -16.63
C ASP A 40 -5.93 13.37 -17.28
N GLU A 41 -6.02 12.90 -18.52
CA GLU A 41 -4.90 12.35 -19.27
C GLU A 41 -3.70 13.31 -19.32
N ALA A 42 -3.94 14.61 -19.50
CA ALA A 42 -2.85 15.58 -19.59
C ALA A 42 -2.08 15.72 -18.27
N LYS A 43 -2.77 15.65 -17.13
CA LYS A 43 -2.14 15.68 -15.80
C LYS A 43 -1.39 14.38 -15.52
N LEU A 44 -1.96 13.22 -15.86
CA LEU A 44 -1.28 11.93 -15.70
C LEU A 44 0.00 11.87 -16.53
N ARG A 45 -0.05 12.33 -17.78
CA ARG A 45 1.12 12.44 -18.67
C ARG A 45 2.17 13.40 -18.11
N ALA A 46 1.76 14.57 -17.62
CA ALA A 46 2.68 15.52 -16.99
C ALA A 46 3.34 14.95 -15.72
N PHE A 47 2.61 14.14 -14.95
CA PHE A 47 3.12 13.45 -13.76
C PHE A 47 4.20 12.42 -14.12
N VAL A 48 3.94 11.49 -15.06
CA VAL A 48 4.91 10.43 -15.39
C VAL A 48 6.22 10.97 -15.94
N LYS A 49 6.21 12.10 -16.65
CA LYS A 49 7.41 12.79 -17.16
C LYS A 49 8.35 13.28 -16.06
N GLN A 50 7.84 13.54 -14.88
CA GLN A 50 8.62 14.08 -13.78
C GLN A 50 9.28 12.99 -12.94
N CYS A 51 8.87 11.71 -13.09
CA CYS A 51 9.28 10.64 -12.20
C CYS A 51 10.50 9.88 -12.75
N ASP A 52 11.46 9.59 -11.87
CA ASP A 52 12.47 8.56 -12.09
C ASP A 52 11.97 7.19 -11.61
N VAL A 53 11.15 7.21 -10.56
CA VAL A 53 10.49 6.03 -9.98
C VAL A 53 9.02 6.34 -9.73
N ILE A 54 8.13 5.45 -10.14
CA ILE A 54 6.70 5.48 -9.83
C ILE A 54 6.36 4.32 -8.90
N VAL A 55 5.80 4.63 -7.73
CA VAL A 55 5.23 3.63 -6.81
C VAL A 55 3.72 3.59 -7.02
N HIS A 56 3.24 2.56 -7.71
CA HIS A 56 1.82 2.40 -8.03
C HIS A 56 1.09 1.68 -6.91
N LEU A 57 0.45 2.47 -6.02
CA LEU A 57 -0.34 2.00 -4.88
C LEU A 57 -1.85 2.18 -5.09
N ALA A 58 -2.26 3.01 -6.05
CA ALA A 58 -3.67 3.25 -6.34
C ALA A 58 -4.40 1.95 -6.65
N ALA A 59 -5.44 1.63 -5.88
CA ALA A 59 -6.25 0.45 -6.08
C ALA A 59 -7.59 0.53 -5.36
N MET A 60 -8.62 -0.03 -5.99
CA MET A 60 -9.88 -0.34 -5.34
C MET A 60 -9.80 -1.73 -4.71
N MET A 61 -10.03 -1.83 -3.40
CA MET A 61 -9.94 -3.11 -2.68
C MET A 61 -11.27 -3.86 -2.61
N ARG A 62 -12.39 -3.14 -2.58
CA ARG A 62 -13.74 -3.69 -2.42
C ARG A 62 -14.75 -2.82 -3.16
N SER A 63 -15.77 -3.46 -3.70
CA SER A 63 -16.99 -2.83 -4.21
C SER A 63 -18.18 -3.75 -3.96
N PRO A 64 -19.39 -3.21 -3.76
CA PRO A 64 -20.61 -4.00 -3.77
C PRO A 64 -21.04 -4.41 -5.21
N ILE A 65 -20.42 -3.84 -6.24
CA ILE A 65 -20.71 -4.11 -7.65
C ILE A 65 -19.74 -5.17 -8.16
N GLU A 66 -20.27 -6.29 -8.62
CA GLU A 66 -19.49 -7.39 -9.19
C GLU A 66 -18.69 -6.93 -10.42
N GLY A 67 -17.44 -7.34 -10.53
CA GLY A 67 -16.53 -6.97 -11.62
C GLY A 67 -15.91 -5.57 -11.50
N GLU A 68 -16.41 -4.70 -10.63
CA GLU A 68 -15.93 -3.32 -10.54
C GLU A 68 -14.50 -3.24 -10.00
N VAL A 69 -14.16 -4.05 -8.99
CA VAL A 69 -12.81 -4.10 -8.43
C VAL A 69 -11.79 -4.45 -9.51
N TYR A 70 -12.07 -5.47 -10.30
CA TYR A 70 -11.19 -5.87 -11.39
C TYR A 70 -11.10 -4.77 -12.47
N LYS A 71 -12.23 -4.27 -12.94
CA LYS A 71 -12.32 -3.25 -13.99
C LYS A 71 -11.56 -1.98 -13.62
N VAL A 72 -11.76 -1.47 -12.41
CA VAL A 72 -11.10 -0.23 -11.96
C VAL A 72 -9.59 -0.44 -11.85
N ASN A 73 -9.14 -1.51 -11.20
CA ASN A 73 -7.70 -1.73 -11.01
C ASN A 73 -6.96 -1.94 -12.33
N MET A 74 -7.54 -2.70 -13.27
CA MET A 74 -6.94 -2.87 -14.59
C MET A 74 -6.92 -1.58 -15.38
N ARG A 75 -7.98 -0.75 -15.32
CA ARG A 75 -8.00 0.59 -15.92
C ARG A 75 -6.85 1.46 -15.43
N LEU A 76 -6.61 1.50 -14.11
CA LEU A 76 -5.53 2.30 -13.52
C LEU A 76 -4.14 1.87 -14.03
N VAL A 77 -3.92 0.56 -14.17
CA VAL A 77 -2.66 0.02 -14.73
C VAL A 77 -2.50 0.42 -16.20
N HIS A 78 -3.54 0.24 -17.02
CA HIS A 78 -3.48 0.60 -18.44
C HIS A 78 -3.27 2.11 -18.63
N GLN A 79 -4.00 2.95 -17.91
CA GLN A 79 -3.83 4.41 -17.98
C GLN A 79 -2.40 4.85 -17.63
N LEU A 80 -1.77 4.19 -16.64
CA LEU A 80 -0.38 4.48 -16.29
C LEU A 80 0.57 4.09 -17.42
N ILE A 81 0.42 2.92 -18.00
CA ILE A 81 1.21 2.43 -19.15
C ILE A 81 1.02 3.39 -20.33
N ASP A 82 -0.21 3.67 -20.72
CA ASP A 82 -0.55 4.54 -21.86
C ASP A 82 0.08 5.94 -21.69
N ALA A 83 0.05 6.49 -20.48
CA ALA A 83 0.66 7.79 -20.19
C ALA A 83 2.18 7.76 -20.34
N MET A 84 2.86 6.71 -19.87
CA MET A 84 4.31 6.54 -20.02
C MET A 84 4.71 6.38 -21.49
N ASP A 85 3.96 5.59 -22.25
CA ASP A 85 4.21 5.35 -23.67
C ASP A 85 3.97 6.61 -24.52
N ALA A 86 2.88 7.34 -24.25
CA ALA A 86 2.57 8.60 -24.94
C ALA A 86 3.66 9.66 -24.74
N GLU A 87 4.27 9.71 -23.56
CA GLU A 87 5.36 10.64 -23.25
C GLU A 87 6.76 10.08 -23.58
N LYS A 88 6.85 8.81 -24.00
CA LYS A 88 8.11 8.12 -24.32
C LYS A 88 9.10 8.17 -23.15
N VAL A 89 8.59 7.97 -21.94
CA VAL A 89 9.39 7.91 -20.71
C VAL A 89 9.35 6.49 -20.11
N SER A 90 10.42 6.08 -19.49
CA SER A 90 10.55 4.73 -18.90
C SER A 90 11.04 4.82 -17.45
N PRO A 91 10.23 5.41 -16.54
CA PRO A 91 10.57 5.39 -15.11
C PRO A 91 10.61 3.95 -14.59
N CYS A 92 11.36 3.71 -13.51
CA CYS A 92 11.24 2.45 -12.80
C CYS A 92 9.87 2.37 -12.11
N VAL A 93 9.22 1.19 -12.14
CA VAL A 93 7.89 1.01 -11.54
C VAL A 93 7.93 0.03 -10.38
N LEU A 94 7.44 0.45 -9.23
CA LEU A 94 7.12 -0.40 -8.09
C LEU A 94 5.61 -0.61 -8.04
N PHE A 95 5.15 -1.84 -8.11
CA PHE A 95 3.72 -2.16 -8.12
C PHE A 95 3.30 -2.88 -6.85
N SER A 96 2.30 -2.35 -6.14
CA SER A 96 1.72 -3.00 -4.96
C SER A 96 0.89 -4.21 -5.37
N SER A 97 1.41 -5.41 -5.12
CA SER A 97 0.67 -6.64 -5.20
C SER A 97 0.28 -7.16 -3.81
N SER A 98 -0.23 -8.37 -3.71
CA SER A 98 -0.81 -8.90 -2.48
C SER A 98 -0.61 -10.41 -2.40
N ILE A 99 -0.52 -10.94 -1.17
CA ILE A 99 -0.62 -12.40 -0.91
C ILE A 99 -1.97 -13.00 -1.36
N GLN A 100 -2.90 -12.17 -1.82
CA GLN A 100 -4.18 -12.61 -2.39
C GLN A 100 -4.07 -13.02 -3.87
N GLU A 101 -2.92 -12.84 -4.53
CA GLU A 101 -2.70 -13.39 -5.87
C GLU A 101 -3.02 -14.90 -5.87
N GLY A 102 -3.74 -15.35 -6.89
CA GLY A 102 -4.10 -16.76 -7.03
C GLY A 102 -5.21 -17.28 -6.12
N ASN A 103 -5.82 -16.46 -5.25
CA ASN A 103 -6.91 -16.90 -4.36
C ASN A 103 -8.30 -16.93 -5.02
N GLY A 104 -8.40 -16.62 -6.32
CA GLY A 104 -9.64 -16.61 -7.09
C GLY A 104 -10.52 -15.37 -6.92
N SER A 105 -10.16 -14.41 -6.03
CA SER A 105 -10.89 -13.16 -5.90
C SER A 105 -10.60 -12.19 -7.05
N GLU A 106 -11.54 -11.26 -7.34
CA GLU A 106 -11.32 -10.19 -8.33
C GLU A 106 -10.07 -9.36 -7.99
N TYR A 107 -9.89 -9.05 -6.71
CA TYR A 107 -8.73 -8.30 -6.24
C TYR A 107 -7.42 -9.07 -6.44
N GLY A 108 -7.38 -10.36 -6.07
CA GLY A 108 -6.20 -11.20 -6.29
C GLY A 108 -5.83 -11.30 -7.77
N ARG A 109 -6.85 -11.50 -8.63
CA ARG A 109 -6.67 -11.59 -10.09
C ARG A 109 -6.12 -10.28 -10.67
N CYS A 110 -6.72 -9.12 -10.37
CA CYS A 110 -6.22 -7.85 -10.92
C CYS A 110 -4.83 -7.47 -10.39
N LYS A 111 -4.46 -7.89 -9.18
CA LYS A 111 -3.10 -7.68 -8.66
C LYS A 111 -2.08 -8.55 -9.39
N GLN A 112 -2.41 -9.80 -9.68
CA GLN A 112 -1.55 -10.67 -10.47
C GLN A 112 -1.40 -10.15 -11.90
N GLU A 113 -2.50 -9.93 -12.61
CA GLU A 113 -2.47 -9.48 -14.00
C GLU A 113 -1.82 -8.10 -14.16
N GLY A 114 -2.11 -7.15 -13.27
CA GLY A 114 -1.49 -5.83 -13.27
C GLY A 114 0.02 -5.89 -13.04
N ARG A 115 0.49 -6.79 -12.15
CA ARG A 115 1.92 -7.03 -11.95
C ARG A 115 2.58 -7.58 -13.21
N GLU A 116 1.96 -8.58 -13.84
CA GLU A 116 2.48 -9.20 -15.07
C GLU A 116 2.54 -8.21 -16.24
N LEU A 117 1.52 -7.36 -16.41
CA LEU A 117 1.50 -6.32 -17.43
C LEU A 117 2.63 -5.30 -17.24
N LEU A 118 2.80 -4.76 -16.05
CA LEU A 118 3.85 -3.78 -15.77
C LEU A 118 5.25 -4.40 -15.81
N GLU A 119 5.41 -5.66 -15.43
CA GLU A 119 6.66 -6.40 -15.56
C GLU A 119 7.04 -6.57 -17.04
N ASN A 120 6.09 -6.94 -17.89
CA ASN A 120 6.32 -7.09 -19.33
C ASN A 120 6.62 -5.74 -19.98
N TRP A 121 5.86 -4.70 -19.65
CA TRP A 121 6.15 -3.33 -20.11
C TRP A 121 7.58 -2.89 -19.73
N ALA A 122 8.01 -3.16 -18.49
CA ALA A 122 9.37 -2.80 -18.08
C ALA A 122 10.46 -3.58 -18.82
N LYS A 123 10.20 -4.86 -19.16
CA LYS A 123 11.11 -5.67 -20.01
C LYS A 123 11.25 -5.06 -21.42
N GLU A 124 10.15 -4.69 -22.04
CA GLU A 124 10.10 -4.09 -23.38
C GLU A 124 10.82 -2.74 -23.41
N HIS A 125 10.67 -1.93 -22.35
CA HIS A 125 11.27 -0.60 -22.25
C HIS A 125 12.65 -0.59 -21.56
N GLN A 126 13.20 -1.75 -21.21
CA GLN A 126 14.51 -1.92 -20.57
C GLN A 126 14.68 -1.05 -19.32
N THR A 127 13.63 -0.98 -18.50
CA THR A 127 13.60 -0.22 -17.25
C THR A 127 13.46 -1.13 -16.02
N GLY A 128 13.54 -0.56 -14.82
CA GLY A 128 13.40 -1.31 -13.56
C GLY A 128 11.94 -1.59 -13.18
N PHE A 129 11.69 -2.78 -12.63
CA PHE A 129 10.38 -3.15 -12.08
C PHE A 129 10.51 -3.96 -10.79
N VAL A 130 9.66 -3.64 -9.82
CA VAL A 130 9.52 -4.45 -8.60
C VAL A 130 8.05 -4.71 -8.31
N GLY A 131 7.61 -5.96 -8.49
CA GLY A 131 6.34 -6.44 -7.97
C GLY A 131 6.42 -6.63 -6.45
N MET A 132 5.64 -5.91 -5.67
CA MET A 132 5.69 -5.92 -4.22
C MET A 132 4.51 -6.72 -3.66
N VAL A 133 4.74 -7.95 -3.25
CA VAL A 133 3.69 -8.81 -2.67
C VAL A 133 3.60 -8.54 -1.17
N PHE A 134 2.57 -7.80 -0.76
CA PHE A 134 2.36 -7.42 0.62
C PHE A 134 1.52 -8.44 1.39
N PRO A 135 1.85 -8.73 2.67
CA PRO A 135 0.94 -9.38 3.61
C PRO A 135 -0.16 -8.41 4.07
N ASN A 136 -0.97 -8.80 5.07
CA ASN A 136 -1.91 -7.86 5.65
C ASN A 136 -1.18 -6.74 6.40
N LEU A 137 -1.41 -5.51 5.97
CA LEU A 137 -0.79 -4.33 6.55
C LEU A 137 -1.66 -3.74 7.66
N PHE A 138 -1.01 -3.19 8.68
CA PHE A 138 -1.67 -2.43 9.74
C PHE A 138 -0.79 -1.25 10.17
N GLY A 139 -1.41 -0.28 10.82
CA GLY A 139 -0.74 0.91 11.33
C GLY A 139 -1.67 2.11 11.41
N PRO A 140 -1.18 3.27 11.89
CA PRO A 140 -1.91 4.51 11.90
C PRO A 140 -2.41 4.93 10.51
N GLY A 141 -3.61 5.50 10.42
CA GLY A 141 -4.15 6.03 9.17
C GLY A 141 -4.82 5.03 8.22
N ALA A 142 -4.84 3.74 8.54
CA ALA A 142 -5.65 2.79 7.79
C ALA A 142 -7.15 3.07 7.99
N ARG A 143 -7.93 3.16 6.90
CA ARG A 143 -9.36 3.47 6.99
C ARG A 143 -10.13 2.32 7.63
N PRO A 144 -10.90 2.55 8.71
CA PRO A 144 -11.79 1.56 9.30
C PRO A 144 -12.80 1.01 8.28
N ASN A 145 -13.22 -0.23 8.45
CA ASN A 145 -14.16 -0.95 7.58
C ASN A 145 -13.70 -1.14 6.11
N SER A 146 -12.47 -0.75 5.78
CA SER A 146 -11.93 -0.80 4.42
C SER A 146 -10.61 -1.58 4.33
N HIS A 147 -9.53 -1.07 4.95
CA HIS A 147 -8.19 -1.56 4.71
C HIS A 147 -7.76 -2.70 5.64
N SER A 148 -8.13 -2.62 6.92
CA SER A 148 -7.64 -3.54 7.94
C SER A 148 -8.69 -3.80 9.02
N PHE A 149 -8.83 -5.06 9.44
CA PHE A 149 -9.68 -5.40 10.59
C PHE A 149 -9.14 -4.75 11.89
N ILE A 150 -7.81 -4.59 12.00
CA ILE A 150 -7.18 -3.92 13.15
C ILE A 150 -7.64 -2.47 13.23
N ALA A 151 -7.65 -1.74 12.12
CA ALA A 151 -8.18 -0.38 12.03
C ALA A 151 -9.65 -0.30 12.49
N THR A 152 -10.46 -1.25 12.04
CA THR A 152 -11.87 -1.37 12.41
C THR A 152 -12.04 -1.62 13.91
N PHE A 153 -11.23 -2.53 14.47
CA PHE A 153 -11.29 -2.82 15.91
C PHE A 153 -10.82 -1.63 16.77
N CYS A 154 -9.71 -1.00 16.37
CA CYS A 154 -9.22 0.21 17.05
C CYS A 154 -10.26 1.32 17.06
N TYR A 155 -10.84 1.62 15.89
CA TYR A 155 -11.88 2.63 15.77
C TYR A 155 -13.09 2.33 16.68
N LYS A 156 -13.62 1.12 16.59
CA LYS A 156 -14.78 0.71 17.39
C LYS A 156 -14.51 0.83 18.91
N LEU A 157 -13.41 0.28 19.38
CA LEU A 157 -13.06 0.32 20.80
C LEU A 157 -12.88 1.76 21.31
N THR A 158 -12.22 2.62 20.54
CA THR A 158 -11.99 4.02 20.94
C THR A 158 -13.24 4.89 20.90
N HIS A 159 -14.29 4.43 20.19
CA HIS A 159 -15.60 5.11 20.10
C HIS A 159 -16.71 4.41 20.92
N GLY A 160 -16.34 3.50 21.83
CA GLY A 160 -17.29 2.82 22.71
C GLY A 160 -18.16 1.76 22.05
N GLU A 161 -17.77 1.30 20.83
CA GLU A 161 -18.44 0.23 20.12
C GLU A 161 -17.77 -1.12 20.38
N THR A 162 -18.54 -2.22 20.27
CA THR A 162 -18.01 -3.58 20.41
C THR A 162 -17.60 -4.14 19.05
N PRO A 163 -16.31 -4.46 18.83
CA PRO A 163 -15.88 -5.16 17.63
C PRO A 163 -16.50 -6.57 17.52
N GLN A 164 -16.74 -7.03 16.29
CA GLN A 164 -17.24 -8.37 16.03
C GLN A 164 -16.21 -9.16 15.24
N ILE A 165 -15.90 -10.37 15.69
CA ILE A 165 -15.06 -11.32 14.97
C ILE A 165 -15.97 -12.16 14.07
N LEU A 166 -15.83 -12.02 12.76
CA LEU A 166 -16.57 -12.82 11.80
C LEU A 166 -15.90 -14.18 11.56
N VAL A 167 -14.54 -14.17 11.51
CA VAL A 167 -13.72 -15.38 11.33
C VAL A 167 -12.48 -15.24 12.21
N ASP A 168 -12.23 -16.25 13.08
CA ASP A 168 -11.05 -16.28 13.95
C ASP A 168 -9.93 -17.14 13.36
N ASN A 169 -9.29 -16.65 12.32
CA ASN A 169 -8.11 -17.26 11.72
C ASN A 169 -6.81 -16.58 12.19
N THR A 170 -5.69 -17.25 11.93
CA THR A 170 -4.35 -16.65 12.07
C THR A 170 -4.06 -15.82 10.85
N VAL A 171 -3.66 -14.56 11.05
CA VAL A 171 -3.41 -13.58 9.99
C VAL A 171 -1.95 -13.16 10.01
N PRO A 172 -1.24 -13.25 8.86
CA PRO A 172 0.10 -12.69 8.70
C PRO A 172 0.01 -11.16 8.65
N LEU A 173 0.77 -10.49 9.50
CA LEU A 173 0.69 -9.04 9.74
C LEU A 173 2.05 -8.37 9.58
N LYS A 174 2.04 -7.18 8.95
CA LYS A 174 3.21 -6.31 8.83
C LYS A 174 2.85 -4.87 9.17
N TYR A 175 3.68 -4.24 9.99
CA TYR A 175 3.51 -2.85 10.40
C TYR A 175 3.95 -1.89 9.29
N VAL A 176 3.13 -0.89 8.98
CA VAL A 176 3.39 0.07 7.90
C VAL A 176 4.66 0.89 8.15
N GLY A 177 4.96 1.24 9.40
CA GLY A 177 6.17 2.01 9.76
C GLY A 177 7.47 1.25 9.52
N ASN A 178 7.46 -0.09 9.46
CA ASN A 178 8.62 -0.87 9.02
C ASN A 178 8.62 -1.08 7.51
N LEU A 179 7.44 -1.25 6.91
CA LEU A 179 7.30 -1.35 5.45
C LEU A 179 7.86 -0.11 4.74
N GLU A 180 7.55 1.11 5.20
CA GLU A 180 8.04 2.33 4.55
C GLU A 180 9.56 2.40 4.49
N LYS A 181 10.27 1.95 5.54
CA LYS A 181 11.75 1.88 5.57
C LYS A 181 12.30 0.92 4.51
N GLU A 182 11.66 -0.25 4.36
CA GLU A 182 12.02 -1.22 3.34
C GLU A 182 11.75 -0.68 1.93
N LEU A 183 10.65 0.05 1.73
CA LEU A 183 10.33 0.68 0.46
C LEU A 183 11.35 1.73 0.05
N LEU A 184 11.85 2.56 0.97
CA LEU A 184 12.91 3.54 0.69
C LEU A 184 14.20 2.86 0.18
N VAL A 185 14.56 1.70 0.73
CA VAL A 185 15.72 0.92 0.26
C VAL A 185 15.48 0.38 -1.14
N ILE A 186 14.28 -0.16 -1.41
CA ILE A 186 13.92 -0.72 -2.71
C ILE A 186 13.89 0.37 -3.80
N ILE A 187 13.36 1.56 -3.47
CA ILE A 187 13.32 2.70 -4.40
C ILE A 187 14.74 3.09 -4.83
N ARG A 188 15.70 3.18 -3.91
CA ARG A 188 17.10 3.46 -4.25
C ARG A 188 17.69 2.36 -5.15
N ASP A 189 17.53 1.10 -4.73
CA ASP A 189 18.10 -0.04 -5.43
C ASP A 189 17.59 -0.15 -6.87
N VAL A 190 16.28 0.03 -7.11
CA VAL A 190 15.71 -0.08 -8.46
C VAL A 190 16.09 1.11 -9.34
N ALA A 191 16.21 2.30 -8.76
CA ALA A 191 16.64 3.49 -9.50
C ALA A 191 18.08 3.35 -10.01
N ASP A 192 18.95 2.74 -9.20
CA ASP A 192 20.37 2.54 -9.56
C ASP A 192 20.58 1.36 -10.51
N LYS A 193 19.95 0.21 -10.24
CA LYS A 193 20.24 -1.06 -10.92
C LYS A 193 19.27 -1.42 -12.03
N LYS A 194 18.09 -0.79 -12.10
CA LYS A 194 17.03 -1.09 -13.07
C LYS A 194 16.69 -2.59 -13.19
N GLY A 195 16.76 -3.32 -12.08
CA GLY A 195 16.46 -4.76 -12.07
C GLY A 195 14.96 -5.04 -12.14
N ILE A 196 14.60 -6.21 -12.68
CA ILE A 196 13.22 -6.70 -12.72
C ILE A 196 13.10 -7.85 -11.73
N ARG A 197 12.19 -7.73 -10.75
CA ARG A 197 11.95 -8.76 -9.76
C ARG A 197 10.57 -8.67 -9.11
N THR A 198 10.15 -9.77 -8.51
CA THR A 198 9.04 -9.79 -7.53
C THR A 198 9.63 -9.98 -6.14
N THR A 199 9.25 -9.11 -5.21
CA THR A 199 9.66 -9.17 -3.81
C THR A 199 8.44 -9.51 -2.94
N VAL A 200 8.53 -10.63 -2.25
CA VAL A 200 7.53 -11.00 -1.23
C VAL A 200 7.98 -10.42 0.10
N PHE A 201 7.15 -9.55 0.66
CA PHE A 201 7.42 -8.97 1.98
C PHE A 201 6.99 -9.95 3.07
N PRO A 202 7.93 -10.44 3.91
CA PRO A 202 7.55 -11.35 4.97
C PRO A 202 6.68 -10.63 6.01
N PRO A 203 5.69 -11.32 6.60
CA PRO A 203 5.02 -10.81 7.79
C PRO A 203 6.03 -10.66 8.94
N GLU A 204 5.82 -9.70 9.82
CA GLU A 204 6.63 -9.56 11.04
C GLU A 204 6.18 -10.53 12.11
N PHE A 205 4.91 -10.87 12.11
CA PHE A 205 4.32 -11.87 12.98
C PHE A 205 3.00 -12.39 12.41
N GLU A 206 2.57 -13.51 12.97
CA GLU A 206 1.25 -14.08 12.72
C GLU A 206 0.46 -14.11 14.03
N MET A 207 -0.80 -13.73 13.98
CA MET A 207 -1.64 -13.68 15.17
C MET A 207 -3.10 -14.02 14.86
N LYS A 208 -3.76 -14.76 15.75
CA LYS A 208 -5.21 -14.98 15.68
C LYS A 208 -5.95 -13.66 15.86
N VAL A 209 -7.05 -13.50 15.13
CA VAL A 209 -7.91 -12.30 15.21
C VAL A 209 -8.38 -12.05 16.65
N THR A 210 -8.81 -13.11 17.38
CA THR A 210 -9.17 -13.02 18.80
C THR A 210 -8.04 -12.49 19.67
N LYS A 211 -6.78 -12.93 19.41
CA LYS A 211 -5.63 -12.47 20.19
C LYS A 211 -5.34 -10.98 19.96
N VAL A 212 -5.46 -10.52 18.71
CA VAL A 212 -5.35 -9.09 18.39
C VAL A 212 -6.41 -8.30 19.14
N LEU A 213 -7.69 -8.73 19.10
CA LEU A 213 -8.77 -8.04 19.80
C LEU A 213 -8.50 -7.94 21.31
N ASN A 214 -8.09 -9.04 21.96
CA ASN A 214 -7.79 -9.07 23.40
C ASN A 214 -6.66 -8.08 23.78
N LEU A 215 -5.64 -7.91 22.92
CA LEU A 215 -4.58 -6.91 23.14
C LEU A 215 -5.15 -5.49 23.05
N LEU A 216 -5.96 -5.20 22.02
CA LEU A 216 -6.56 -3.88 21.82
C LEU A 216 -7.54 -3.52 22.94
N GLU A 217 -8.34 -4.48 23.43
CA GLU A 217 -9.20 -4.30 24.63
C GLU A 217 -8.35 -4.04 25.87
N GLY A 218 -7.23 -4.73 26.01
CA GLY A 218 -6.25 -4.46 27.07
C GLY A 218 -5.73 -3.02 27.03
N PHE A 219 -5.37 -2.51 25.83
CA PHE A 219 -4.93 -1.12 25.65
C PHE A 219 -6.05 -0.13 25.95
N ASN A 220 -7.27 -0.44 25.55
CA ASN A 220 -8.45 0.35 25.89
C ASN A 220 -8.69 0.43 27.39
N ALA A 221 -8.34 -0.64 28.13
CA ALA A 221 -8.39 -0.70 29.61
C ALA A 221 -7.13 -0.13 30.30
N GLY A 222 -6.20 0.49 29.56
CA GLY A 222 -5.01 1.15 30.10
C GLY A 222 -3.76 0.28 30.23
N LYS A 223 -3.75 -0.97 29.73
CA LYS A 223 -2.54 -1.81 29.71
C LYS A 223 -1.49 -1.19 28.79
N GLN A 224 -0.23 -1.40 29.12
CA GLN A 224 0.91 -0.95 28.32
C GLN A 224 1.48 -2.10 27.48
N PRO A 225 2.08 -1.81 26.31
CA PRO A 225 2.71 -2.82 25.46
C PRO A 225 3.93 -3.42 26.15
N GLN A 226 4.18 -4.73 25.94
CA GLN A 226 5.24 -5.50 26.58
C GLN A 226 6.43 -5.79 25.65
N ASN A 227 6.26 -5.59 24.34
CA ASN A 227 7.26 -5.88 23.29
C ASN A 227 7.02 -5.01 22.07
N ALA A 228 7.90 -5.10 21.06
CA ALA A 228 7.84 -4.28 19.85
C ALA A 228 6.54 -4.52 19.03
N THR A 229 6.08 -5.76 18.94
CA THR A 229 4.82 -6.11 18.23
C THR A 229 3.62 -5.45 18.90
N GLU A 230 3.53 -5.54 20.22
CA GLU A 230 2.48 -4.86 20.99
C GLU A 230 2.63 -3.33 20.92
N GLY A 231 3.87 -2.82 20.83
CA GLY A 231 4.15 -1.40 20.63
C GLY A 231 3.55 -0.87 19.33
N ALA A 232 3.73 -1.58 18.22
CA ALA A 232 3.14 -1.22 16.91
C ALA A 232 1.60 -1.26 16.94
N LEU A 233 1.02 -2.27 17.61
CA LEU A 233 -0.43 -2.36 17.79
C LEU A 233 -0.96 -1.23 18.71
N PHE A 234 -0.21 -0.87 19.75
CA PHE A 234 -0.57 0.21 20.67
C PHE A 234 -0.50 1.59 20.00
N GLU A 235 0.53 1.84 19.20
CA GLU A 235 0.63 3.06 18.39
C GLU A 235 -0.56 3.16 17.43
N THR A 236 -0.85 2.06 16.72
CA THR A 236 -2.03 1.97 15.85
C THR A 236 -3.30 2.27 16.64
N PHE A 237 -3.52 1.62 17.80
CA PHE A 237 -4.69 1.85 18.63
C PHE A 237 -4.85 3.32 19.04
N ASN A 238 -3.76 3.94 19.50
CA ASN A 238 -3.79 5.34 19.96
C ASN A 238 -4.12 6.33 18.83
N SER A 239 -3.75 6.03 17.60
CA SER A 239 -4.04 6.89 16.44
C SER A 239 -5.53 7.03 16.15
N TYR A 240 -6.38 6.10 16.65
CA TYR A 240 -7.83 6.14 16.45
C TYR A 240 -8.59 6.86 17.57
N LYS A 241 -7.96 7.28 18.66
CA LYS A 241 -8.64 7.98 19.77
C LYS A 241 -9.30 9.30 19.35
N ASN A 242 -8.71 9.98 18.37
CA ASN A 242 -9.22 11.23 17.82
C ASN A 242 -9.58 11.13 16.33
N TYR A 243 -9.74 9.89 15.83
CA TYR A 243 -10.03 9.65 14.43
C TYR A 243 -11.52 9.89 14.16
N THR A 244 -11.83 10.72 13.15
CA THR A 244 -13.19 10.94 12.64
C THR A 244 -13.31 10.34 11.25
N LEU A 245 -14.44 9.64 10.99
CA LEU A 245 -14.78 9.07 9.67
C LEU A 245 -15.14 10.16 8.65
#